data_78e7ddd2b89920fd4eea5c5f6886bd80
#
_entry.id   78e7ddd2b89920fd4eea5c5f6886bd80
#
_cell.length_a   1.000
_cell.length_b   1.000
_cell.length_c   1.000
_cell.angle_alpha   90.00
_cell.angle_beta   90.00
_cell.angle_gamma   90.00
#
_symmetry.space_group_name_H-M   'P 1'
#
loop_
_entity.id
_entity.type
_entity.pdbx_description
1 polymer ?
#
loop_
_entity_poly.entity_id
_entity_poly.type
_entity_poly.pdbx_seq_one_letter_code
_entity_poly.pdbx_strand_id
1 'polypeptide(L)'
;MKTVVVTGGSRGIGKCIAENLAKEGYNVVLNYNKSVKEAKKIKEELENEGIKIEIYKADVSKREEVAKMIKFTLNKFGNIDVLINNAGIAKLQMFNDITDEDWNEMLGTNLNSAFFAIQEVLPNMIHNKSGCIINISSIWGLIGASCEVAYSVSKAGINGMTKALAKELGPSNIRVNAIAPGVIDTDMNSNIDEAIKEEIKNETPLNKIGKPIDIYRCVKWLIEDEFTTGQIISPNGGYVI
;
A
#
# COMPACT_ATOMS: atom_id res chain seq x y z
N MET A 1 -19.10 -11.55 3.02
CA MET A 1 -17.74 -11.54 2.37
C MET A 1 -17.21 -10.11 2.48
N LYS A 2 -16.02 -9.92 3.06
CA LYS A 2 -15.43 -8.57 3.20
C LYS A 2 -14.90 -8.07 1.84
N THR A 3 -15.04 -6.78 1.60
CA THR A 3 -14.57 -6.12 0.37
C THR A 3 -13.30 -5.31 0.64
N VAL A 4 -12.31 -5.49 -0.22
CA VAL A 4 -10.98 -4.86 -0.10
C VAL A 4 -10.64 -4.09 -1.37
N VAL A 5 -10.17 -2.87 -1.22
CA VAL A 5 -9.55 -2.09 -2.30
C VAL A 5 -8.05 -2.06 -2.08
N VAL A 6 -7.28 -2.46 -3.11
CA VAL A 6 -5.80 -2.44 -3.09
C VAL A 6 -5.32 -1.48 -4.18
N THR A 7 -4.73 -0.35 -3.81
CA THR A 7 -4.13 0.57 -4.77
C THR A 7 -2.75 0.07 -5.21
N GLY A 8 -2.41 0.26 -6.51
CA GLY A 8 -1.13 -0.22 -7.06
C GLY A 8 -0.97 -1.75 -6.98
N GLY A 9 -2.06 -2.51 -7.20
CA GLY A 9 -2.12 -3.95 -6.99
C GLY A 9 -1.58 -4.81 -8.13
N SER A 10 -1.02 -4.23 -9.21
CA SER A 10 -0.63 -5.01 -10.40
C SER A 10 0.75 -5.65 -10.35
N ARG A 11 1.59 -5.31 -9.36
CA ARG A 11 2.95 -5.85 -9.20
C ARG A 11 3.41 -5.79 -7.75
N GLY A 12 4.55 -6.46 -7.45
CA GLY A 12 5.23 -6.40 -6.16
C GLY A 12 4.35 -6.75 -4.97
N ILE A 13 4.44 -5.92 -3.92
CA ILE A 13 3.69 -6.09 -2.66
C ILE A 13 2.18 -6.06 -2.92
N GLY A 14 1.69 -5.08 -3.69
CA GLY A 14 0.26 -4.93 -3.96
C GLY A 14 -0.35 -6.13 -4.70
N LYS A 15 0.37 -6.70 -5.67
CA LYS A 15 -0.03 -7.94 -6.36
C LYS A 15 -0.17 -9.08 -5.36
N CYS A 16 0.88 -9.33 -4.57
CA CYS A 16 0.87 -10.40 -3.58
C CYS A 16 -0.29 -10.28 -2.59
N ILE A 17 -0.58 -9.06 -2.13
CA ILE A 17 -1.70 -8.79 -1.23
C ILE A 17 -3.04 -9.09 -1.94
N ALA A 18 -3.26 -8.55 -3.14
CA ALA A 18 -4.51 -8.70 -3.86
C ALA A 18 -4.83 -10.17 -4.20
N GLU A 19 -3.83 -10.91 -4.71
CA GLU A 19 -3.98 -12.34 -5.05
C GLU A 19 -4.30 -13.19 -3.82
N ASN A 20 -3.55 -13.02 -2.73
CA ASN A 20 -3.77 -13.84 -1.54
C ASN A 20 -5.11 -13.53 -0.86
N LEU A 21 -5.52 -12.26 -0.78
CA LEU A 21 -6.84 -11.91 -0.25
C LEU A 21 -7.98 -12.46 -1.13
N ALA A 22 -7.83 -12.43 -2.46
CA ALA A 22 -8.81 -13.04 -3.36
C ALA A 22 -8.90 -14.56 -3.15
N LYS A 23 -7.77 -15.25 -2.99
CA LYS A 23 -7.70 -16.69 -2.67
C LYS A 23 -8.31 -17.04 -1.31
N GLU A 24 -8.28 -16.12 -0.37
CA GLU A 24 -8.95 -16.28 0.93
C GLU A 24 -10.44 -15.90 0.93
N GLY A 25 -11.00 -15.58 -0.26
CA GLY A 25 -12.44 -15.36 -0.42
C GLY A 25 -12.89 -13.92 -0.17
N TYR A 26 -11.99 -12.95 -0.15
CA TYR A 26 -12.38 -11.53 -0.14
C TYR A 26 -12.86 -11.07 -1.52
N ASN A 27 -13.82 -10.13 -1.55
CA ASN A 27 -14.07 -9.34 -2.75
C ASN A 27 -12.95 -8.34 -2.93
N VAL A 28 -12.10 -8.51 -3.94
CA VAL A 28 -10.94 -7.64 -4.16
C VAL A 28 -11.12 -6.76 -5.38
N VAL A 29 -10.92 -5.46 -5.21
CA VAL A 29 -10.73 -4.50 -6.31
C VAL A 29 -9.25 -4.13 -6.36
N LEU A 30 -8.56 -4.61 -7.37
CA LEU A 30 -7.16 -4.33 -7.66
C LEU A 30 -7.09 -3.10 -8.57
N ASN A 31 -6.53 -2.01 -8.05
CA ASN A 31 -6.25 -0.83 -8.85
C ASN A 31 -4.90 -0.92 -9.55
N TYR A 32 -4.86 -0.43 -10.77
CA TYR A 32 -3.64 -0.20 -11.54
C TYR A 32 -3.74 1.10 -12.35
N ASN A 33 -2.58 1.67 -12.74
CA ASN A 33 -2.53 2.83 -13.64
C ASN A 33 -1.98 2.43 -15.02
N LYS A 34 -0.67 2.17 -15.13
CA LYS A 34 0.03 1.91 -16.40
C LYS A 34 0.15 0.41 -16.74
N SER A 35 0.17 -0.46 -15.75
CA SER A 35 0.44 -1.91 -15.88
C SER A 35 -0.81 -2.72 -16.26
N VAL A 36 -1.38 -2.43 -17.44
CA VAL A 36 -2.62 -3.07 -17.93
C VAL A 36 -2.44 -4.57 -18.18
N LYS A 37 -1.30 -4.96 -18.76
CA LYS A 37 -1.01 -6.36 -19.11
C LYS A 37 -0.91 -7.23 -17.85
N GLU A 38 -0.19 -6.74 -16.85
CA GLU A 38 0.02 -7.41 -15.56
C GLU A 38 -1.32 -7.56 -14.81
N ALA A 39 -2.12 -6.50 -14.75
CA ALA A 39 -3.43 -6.55 -14.08
C ALA A 39 -4.38 -7.55 -14.77
N LYS A 40 -4.44 -7.58 -16.10
CA LYS A 40 -5.23 -8.57 -16.84
C LYS A 40 -4.74 -10.00 -16.62
N LYS A 41 -3.42 -10.21 -16.63
CA LYS A 41 -2.81 -11.52 -16.39
C LYS A 41 -3.19 -12.04 -14.99
N ILE A 42 -3.12 -11.21 -13.95
CA ILE A 42 -3.54 -11.57 -12.59
C ILE A 42 -5.01 -12.01 -12.58
N LYS A 43 -5.87 -11.24 -13.24
CA LYS A 43 -7.30 -11.56 -13.33
C LYS A 43 -7.53 -12.92 -14.01
N GLU A 44 -6.91 -13.14 -15.17
CA GLU A 44 -7.02 -14.39 -15.93
C GLU A 44 -6.49 -15.60 -15.13
N GLU A 45 -5.35 -15.46 -14.45
CA GLU A 45 -4.76 -16.52 -13.62
C GLU A 45 -5.70 -16.92 -12.48
N LEU A 46 -6.27 -15.96 -11.77
CA LEU A 46 -7.21 -16.22 -10.67
C LEU A 46 -8.55 -16.76 -11.18
N GLU A 47 -9.09 -16.24 -12.27
CA GLU A 47 -10.33 -16.76 -12.88
C GLU A 47 -10.19 -18.21 -13.34
N ASN A 48 -9.02 -18.63 -13.84
CA ASN A 48 -8.71 -20.03 -14.16
C ASN A 48 -8.69 -20.93 -12.91
N GLU A 49 -8.39 -20.38 -11.74
CA GLU A 49 -8.50 -21.06 -10.43
C GLU A 49 -9.94 -21.00 -9.85
N GLY A 50 -10.91 -20.39 -10.56
CA GLY A 50 -12.28 -20.20 -10.09
C GLY A 50 -12.45 -19.02 -9.11
N ILE A 51 -11.44 -18.16 -8.97
CA ILE A 51 -11.40 -17.04 -8.04
C ILE A 51 -11.71 -15.75 -8.77
N LYS A 52 -12.67 -14.97 -8.25
CA LYS A 52 -13.08 -13.71 -8.85
C LYS A 52 -12.31 -12.53 -8.24
N ILE A 53 -11.76 -11.68 -9.10
CA ILE A 53 -11.14 -10.41 -8.75
C ILE A 53 -11.58 -9.33 -9.74
N GLU A 54 -11.79 -8.12 -9.25
CA GLU A 54 -12.02 -6.97 -10.11
C GLU A 54 -10.74 -6.17 -10.30
N ILE A 55 -10.49 -5.75 -11.53
CA ILE A 55 -9.38 -4.84 -11.85
C ILE A 55 -9.94 -3.49 -12.27
N TYR A 56 -9.39 -2.40 -11.74
CA TYR A 56 -9.85 -1.05 -12.03
C TYR A 56 -8.69 -0.14 -12.40
N LYS A 57 -8.74 0.47 -13.60
CA LYS A 57 -7.75 1.44 -14.04
C LYS A 57 -8.06 2.81 -13.45
N ALA A 58 -7.14 3.35 -12.64
CA ALA A 58 -7.20 4.73 -12.16
C ALA A 58 -5.80 5.24 -11.82
N ASP A 59 -5.53 6.49 -12.15
CA ASP A 59 -4.39 7.23 -11.64
C ASP A 59 -4.76 7.77 -10.24
N VAL A 60 -4.20 7.16 -9.21
CA VAL A 60 -4.53 7.49 -7.83
C VAL A 60 -4.03 8.86 -7.37
N SER A 61 -3.15 9.50 -8.13
CA SER A 61 -2.75 10.89 -7.90
C SER A 61 -3.86 11.89 -8.26
N LYS A 62 -4.93 11.42 -8.93
CA LYS A 62 -6.08 12.22 -9.36
C LYS A 62 -7.32 11.87 -8.55
N ARG A 63 -7.76 12.80 -7.73
CA ARG A 63 -8.94 12.62 -6.86
C ARG A 63 -10.17 12.10 -7.59
N GLU A 64 -10.47 12.66 -8.76
CA GLU A 64 -11.66 12.25 -9.53
C GLU A 64 -11.63 10.79 -9.99
N GLU A 65 -10.43 10.27 -10.32
CA GLU A 65 -10.27 8.88 -10.73
C GLU A 65 -10.41 7.96 -9.51
N VAL A 66 -9.89 8.36 -8.36
CA VAL A 66 -10.07 7.66 -7.07
C VAL A 66 -11.56 7.61 -6.70
N ALA A 67 -12.26 8.74 -6.75
CA ALA A 67 -13.70 8.80 -6.44
C ALA A 67 -14.51 7.86 -7.33
N LYS A 68 -14.22 7.80 -8.64
CA LYS A 68 -14.85 6.87 -9.59
C LYS A 68 -14.57 5.41 -9.23
N MET A 69 -13.35 5.07 -8.83
CA MET A 69 -12.97 3.72 -8.40
C MET A 69 -13.71 3.29 -7.13
N ILE A 70 -13.78 4.16 -6.13
CA ILE A 70 -14.49 3.87 -4.88
C ILE A 70 -16.00 3.73 -5.15
N LYS A 71 -16.58 4.62 -5.94
CA LYS A 71 -17.98 4.51 -6.36
C LYS A 71 -18.28 3.21 -7.12
N PHE A 72 -17.38 2.79 -8.03
CA PHE A 72 -17.50 1.50 -8.71
C PHE A 72 -17.51 0.35 -7.71
N THR A 73 -16.62 0.36 -6.74
CA THR A 73 -16.52 -0.69 -5.71
C THR A 73 -17.80 -0.77 -4.88
N LEU A 74 -18.30 0.37 -4.40
CA LEU A 74 -19.54 0.45 -3.62
C LEU A 74 -20.76 -0.01 -4.43
N ASN A 75 -20.87 0.40 -5.70
CA ASN A 75 -21.97 -0.04 -6.57
C ASN A 75 -21.95 -1.55 -6.80
N LYS A 76 -20.77 -2.16 -6.85
CA LYS A 76 -20.62 -3.59 -7.14
C LYS A 76 -20.79 -4.48 -5.91
N PHE A 77 -20.26 -4.06 -4.78
CA PHE A 77 -20.19 -4.89 -3.58
C PHE A 77 -20.98 -4.34 -2.38
N GLY A 78 -21.49 -3.12 -2.48
CA GLY A 78 -22.30 -2.49 -1.42
C GLY A 78 -21.53 -1.91 -0.25
N ASN A 79 -20.32 -2.41 0.01
CA ASN A 79 -19.49 -2.01 1.15
C ASN A 79 -17.99 -2.07 0.81
N ILE A 80 -17.18 -1.32 1.56
CA ILE A 80 -15.72 -1.44 1.58
C ILE A 80 -15.28 -1.59 3.03
N ASP A 81 -14.79 -2.79 3.36
CA ASP A 81 -14.35 -3.14 4.73
C ASP A 81 -12.88 -2.79 4.96
N VAL A 82 -12.08 -2.89 3.90
CA VAL A 82 -10.62 -2.69 3.99
C VAL A 82 -10.14 -1.82 2.83
N LEU A 83 -9.33 -0.82 3.15
CA LEU A 83 -8.58 -0.02 2.17
C LEU A 83 -7.08 -0.25 2.39
N ILE A 84 -6.38 -0.67 1.33
CA ILE A 84 -4.93 -0.84 1.34
C ILE A 84 -4.31 0.17 0.39
N ASN A 85 -3.74 1.22 0.95
CA ASN A 85 -3.01 2.25 0.22
C ASN A 85 -1.57 1.77 -0.01
N ASN A 86 -1.36 1.09 -1.15
CA ASN A 86 -0.06 0.54 -1.52
C ASN A 86 0.58 1.24 -2.72
N ALA A 87 -0.18 1.96 -3.54
CA ALA A 87 0.39 2.68 -4.69
C ALA A 87 1.53 3.60 -4.27
N GLY A 88 2.64 3.52 -5.00
CA GLY A 88 3.81 4.34 -4.73
C GLY A 88 4.86 4.22 -5.83
N ILE A 89 5.69 5.25 -5.90
CA ILE A 89 6.88 5.33 -6.74
C ILE A 89 8.09 5.68 -5.88
N ALA A 90 9.28 5.35 -6.38
CA ALA A 90 10.54 5.78 -5.81
C ALA A 90 11.44 6.31 -6.94
N LYS A 91 12.27 7.28 -6.64
CA LYS A 91 13.26 7.85 -7.55
C LYS A 91 14.50 8.25 -6.75
N LEU A 92 15.66 7.71 -7.15
CA LEU A 92 16.93 8.09 -6.58
C LEU A 92 17.41 9.41 -7.22
N GLN A 93 17.52 10.45 -6.40
CA GLN A 93 17.98 11.78 -6.82
C GLN A 93 18.68 12.51 -5.68
N MET A 94 19.77 13.21 -5.99
CA MET A 94 20.35 14.18 -5.05
C MET A 94 19.34 15.30 -4.80
N PHE A 95 19.33 15.86 -3.60
CA PHE A 95 18.31 16.84 -3.20
C PHE A 95 18.29 18.08 -4.10
N ASN A 96 19.45 18.57 -4.51
CA ASN A 96 19.57 19.74 -5.41
C ASN A 96 19.12 19.47 -6.86
N ASP A 97 18.93 18.21 -7.25
CA ASP A 97 18.48 17.83 -8.59
C ASP A 97 16.98 17.51 -8.64
N ILE A 98 16.30 17.53 -7.49
CA ILE A 98 14.85 17.30 -7.41
C ILE A 98 14.13 18.53 -7.99
N THR A 99 13.38 18.32 -9.08
CA THR A 99 12.53 19.38 -9.64
C THR A 99 11.20 19.47 -8.90
N ASP A 100 10.48 20.58 -9.08
CA ASP A 100 9.12 20.75 -8.54
C ASP A 100 8.18 19.67 -9.09
N GLU A 101 8.36 19.26 -10.34
CA GLU A 101 7.58 18.20 -10.98
C GLU A 101 7.84 16.85 -10.33
N ASP A 102 9.11 16.50 -10.11
CA ASP A 102 9.50 15.26 -9.41
C ASP A 102 8.93 15.21 -7.99
N TRP A 103 9.04 16.32 -7.27
CA TRP A 103 8.50 16.47 -5.93
C TRP A 103 6.98 16.29 -5.92
N ASN A 104 6.26 16.98 -6.81
CA ASN A 104 4.81 16.91 -6.89
C ASN A 104 4.32 15.53 -7.35
N GLU A 105 5.00 14.87 -8.29
CA GLU A 105 4.67 13.50 -8.69
C GLU A 105 4.84 12.52 -7.52
N MET A 106 5.95 12.64 -6.77
CA MET A 106 6.23 11.81 -5.60
C MET A 106 5.16 11.97 -4.51
N LEU A 107 4.87 13.20 -4.11
CA LEU A 107 3.84 13.46 -3.09
C LEU A 107 2.44 13.13 -3.62
N GLY A 108 2.15 13.43 -4.86
CA GLY A 108 0.87 13.11 -5.52
C GLY A 108 0.57 11.62 -5.46
N THR A 109 1.56 10.81 -5.84
CA THR A 109 1.38 9.35 -5.91
C THR A 109 1.48 8.68 -4.55
N ASN A 110 2.44 9.07 -3.68
CA ASN A 110 2.74 8.33 -2.46
C ASN A 110 1.92 8.81 -1.25
N LEU A 111 1.51 10.07 -1.20
CA LEU A 111 0.85 10.67 -0.04
C LEU A 111 -0.57 11.13 -0.37
N ASN A 112 -0.75 11.98 -1.39
CA ASN A 112 -2.06 12.53 -1.71
C ASN A 112 -3.04 11.44 -2.18
N SER A 113 -2.55 10.42 -2.85
CA SER A 113 -3.37 9.27 -3.26
C SER A 113 -4.05 8.57 -2.08
N ALA A 114 -3.31 8.34 -0.99
CA ALA A 114 -3.85 7.75 0.22
C ALA A 114 -4.86 8.68 0.90
N PHE A 115 -4.56 9.99 0.97
CA PHE A 115 -5.51 10.99 1.47
C PHE A 115 -6.81 10.98 0.67
N PHE A 116 -6.75 10.96 -0.67
CA PHE A 116 -7.94 10.90 -1.51
C PHE A 116 -8.74 9.61 -1.28
N ALA A 117 -8.07 8.46 -1.31
CA ALA A 117 -8.74 7.18 -1.14
C ALA A 117 -9.40 7.04 0.24
N ILE A 118 -8.74 7.50 1.29
CA ILE A 118 -9.29 7.49 2.64
C ILE A 118 -10.54 8.37 2.70
N GLN A 119 -10.47 9.61 2.21
CA GLN A 119 -11.65 10.49 2.22
C GLN A 119 -12.85 9.91 1.47
N GLU A 120 -12.62 9.23 0.36
CA GLU A 120 -13.70 8.63 -0.45
C GLU A 120 -14.33 7.39 0.20
N VAL A 121 -13.59 6.60 1.00
CA VAL A 121 -14.16 5.43 1.69
C VAL A 121 -14.80 5.77 3.03
N LEU A 122 -14.38 6.86 3.68
CA LEU A 122 -14.82 7.22 5.04
C LEU A 122 -16.33 7.33 5.21
N PRO A 123 -17.12 7.94 4.30
CA PRO A 123 -18.57 8.01 4.48
C PRO A 123 -19.23 6.63 4.64
N ASN A 124 -18.75 5.64 3.88
CA ASN A 124 -19.22 4.27 3.97
C ASN A 124 -18.77 3.58 5.28
N MET A 125 -17.49 3.68 5.64
CA MET A 125 -16.96 3.09 6.87
C MET A 125 -17.58 3.69 8.13
N ILE A 126 -17.77 5.02 8.17
CA ILE A 126 -18.41 5.72 9.30
C ILE A 126 -19.88 5.30 9.44
N HIS A 127 -20.61 5.23 8.34
CA HIS A 127 -22.00 4.76 8.34
C HIS A 127 -22.12 3.35 8.93
N ASN A 128 -21.21 2.46 8.56
CA ASN A 128 -21.20 1.06 9.02
C ASN A 128 -20.53 0.88 10.40
N LYS A 129 -19.93 1.91 10.96
CA LYS A 129 -19.13 1.86 12.20
C LYS A 129 -18.11 0.73 12.17
N SER A 130 -17.46 0.54 11.06
CA SER A 130 -16.48 -0.52 10.84
C SER A 130 -15.57 -0.17 9.67
N GLY A 131 -14.27 -0.39 9.81
CA GLY A 131 -13.30 -0.20 8.74
C GLY A 131 -11.88 -0.54 9.16
N CYS A 132 -11.07 -0.95 8.18
CA CYS A 132 -9.65 -1.17 8.36
C CYS A 132 -8.88 -0.49 7.23
N ILE A 133 -8.03 0.48 7.58
CA ILE A 133 -7.18 1.21 6.64
C ILE A 133 -5.73 0.83 6.91
N ILE A 134 -5.05 0.32 5.89
CA ILE A 134 -3.65 -0.07 5.96
C ILE A 134 -2.86 0.72 4.92
N ASN A 135 -1.91 1.50 5.39
CA ASN A 135 -1.05 2.32 4.54
C ASN A 135 0.32 1.63 4.38
N ILE A 136 0.77 1.40 3.16
CA ILE A 136 2.13 0.88 2.92
C ILE A 136 3.11 2.06 2.92
N SER A 137 3.85 2.15 4.00
CA SER A 137 4.93 3.11 4.24
C SER A 137 6.28 2.54 3.78
N SER A 138 7.35 2.86 4.48
CA SER A 138 8.73 2.36 4.29
C SER A 138 9.55 2.61 5.55
N ILE A 139 10.63 1.85 5.75
CA ILE A 139 11.67 2.19 6.73
C ILE A 139 12.22 3.61 6.48
N TRP A 140 12.31 4.06 5.23
CA TRP A 140 12.74 5.43 4.90
C TRP A 140 11.76 6.51 5.37
N GLY A 141 10.51 6.16 5.66
CA GLY A 141 9.58 7.04 6.38
C GLY A 141 9.81 7.07 7.90
N LEU A 142 10.66 6.20 8.45
CA LEU A 142 11.05 6.16 9.86
C LEU A 142 12.36 6.89 10.10
N ILE A 143 13.37 6.63 9.27
CA ILE A 143 14.75 7.11 9.49
C ILE A 143 15.29 8.02 8.37
N GLY A 144 14.59 8.11 7.23
CA GLY A 144 15.08 8.79 6.03
C GLY A 144 16.16 8.01 5.28
N ALA A 145 16.43 8.41 4.02
CA ALA A 145 17.51 7.85 3.22
C ALA A 145 18.16 8.93 2.35
N SER A 146 19.47 8.81 2.17
CA SER A 146 20.23 9.63 1.22
C SER A 146 19.73 9.37 -0.20
N CYS A 147 19.71 10.40 -1.03
CA CYS A 147 19.21 10.35 -2.41
C CYS A 147 17.71 9.96 -2.56
N GLU A 148 16.97 9.85 -1.46
CA GLU A 148 15.54 9.53 -1.44
C GLU A 148 14.73 10.52 -0.57
N VAL A 149 15.10 11.81 -0.56
CA VAL A 149 14.48 12.81 0.32
C VAL A 149 12.98 12.93 0.04
N ALA A 150 12.56 13.09 -1.21
CA ALA A 150 11.14 13.23 -1.56
C ALA A 150 10.33 11.97 -1.19
N TYR A 151 10.91 10.78 -1.42
CA TYR A 151 10.31 9.51 -1.02
C TYR A 151 10.18 9.40 0.50
N SER A 152 11.24 9.67 1.24
CA SER A 152 11.27 9.66 2.71
C SER A 152 10.23 10.61 3.30
N VAL A 153 10.12 11.84 2.79
CA VAL A 153 9.11 12.82 3.20
C VAL A 153 7.70 12.29 2.94
N SER A 154 7.45 11.71 1.76
CA SER A 154 6.14 11.15 1.43
C SER A 154 5.73 10.03 2.40
N LYS A 155 6.67 9.14 2.75
CA LYS A 155 6.41 8.00 3.66
C LYS A 155 6.35 8.43 5.14
N ALA A 156 7.10 9.43 5.54
CA ALA A 156 6.95 10.07 6.86
C ALA A 156 5.58 10.75 6.99
N GLY A 157 5.10 11.41 5.93
CA GLY A 157 3.74 11.96 5.86
C GLY A 157 2.65 10.91 6.05
N ILE A 158 2.80 9.74 5.41
CA ILE A 158 1.92 8.56 5.61
C ILE A 158 1.90 8.13 7.09
N ASN A 159 3.06 8.07 7.74
CA ASN A 159 3.16 7.69 9.15
C ASN A 159 2.43 8.70 10.07
N GLY A 160 2.61 10.00 9.80
CA GLY A 160 1.91 11.07 10.52
C GLY A 160 0.39 11.00 10.32
N MET A 161 -0.06 10.86 9.07
CA MET A 161 -1.48 10.73 8.73
C MET A 161 -2.10 9.49 9.38
N THR A 162 -1.42 8.36 9.41
CA THR A 162 -1.88 7.12 10.07
C THR A 162 -2.17 7.35 11.54
N LYS A 163 -1.24 7.98 12.28
CA LYS A 163 -1.38 8.23 13.71
C LYS A 163 -2.52 9.21 14.02
N ALA A 164 -2.67 10.27 13.21
CA ALA A 164 -3.71 11.25 13.37
C ALA A 164 -5.10 10.66 13.13
N LEU A 165 -5.27 9.95 11.99
CA LEU A 165 -6.54 9.32 11.64
C LEU A 165 -6.95 8.20 12.60
N ALA A 166 -6.01 7.45 13.15
CA ALA A 166 -6.33 6.44 14.16
C ALA A 166 -7.03 7.03 15.40
N LYS A 167 -6.60 8.23 15.83
CA LYS A 167 -7.24 8.94 16.95
C LYS A 167 -8.60 9.52 16.56
N GLU A 168 -8.71 10.06 15.36
CA GLU A 168 -9.93 10.71 14.88
C GLU A 168 -11.04 9.70 14.57
N LEU A 169 -10.68 8.57 13.97
CA LEU A 169 -11.62 7.56 13.46
C LEU A 169 -11.90 6.42 14.44
N GLY A 170 -11.09 6.28 15.49
CA GLY A 170 -11.29 5.27 16.53
C GLY A 170 -12.70 5.26 17.13
N PRO A 171 -13.31 6.42 17.48
CA PRO A 171 -14.70 6.49 17.96
C PRO A 171 -15.74 5.91 16.98
N SER A 172 -15.40 5.84 15.70
CA SER A 172 -16.24 5.22 14.65
C SER A 172 -15.91 3.74 14.41
N ASN A 173 -15.07 3.13 15.27
CA ASN A 173 -14.60 1.76 15.12
C ASN A 173 -13.86 1.49 13.78
N ILE A 174 -13.11 2.49 13.33
CA ILE A 174 -12.26 2.40 12.12
C ILE A 174 -10.80 2.39 12.57
N ARG A 175 -10.09 1.33 12.25
CA ARG A 175 -8.66 1.18 12.58
C ARG A 175 -7.81 1.68 11.41
N VAL A 176 -6.75 2.39 11.74
CA VAL A 176 -5.80 2.92 10.75
C VAL A 176 -4.38 2.57 11.19
N ASN A 177 -3.68 1.77 10.40
CA ASN A 177 -2.30 1.38 10.67
C ASN A 177 -1.43 1.56 9.43
N ALA A 178 -0.12 1.60 9.61
CA ALA A 178 0.83 1.55 8.51
C ALA A 178 1.76 0.34 8.66
N ILE A 179 2.20 -0.16 7.52
CA ILE A 179 3.29 -1.12 7.44
C ILE A 179 4.47 -0.38 6.81
N ALA A 180 5.63 -0.44 7.45
CA ALA A 180 6.89 0.16 7.00
C ALA A 180 7.88 -0.95 6.62
N PRO A 181 7.79 -1.52 5.41
CA PRO A 181 8.67 -2.59 4.96
C PRO A 181 10.14 -2.14 4.96
N GLY A 182 11.03 -3.10 5.22
CA GLY A 182 12.44 -3.00 4.82
C GLY A 182 12.60 -3.18 3.31
N VAL A 183 13.79 -3.59 2.89
CA VAL A 183 14.03 -3.90 1.48
C VAL A 183 13.33 -5.22 1.13
N ILE A 184 12.43 -5.15 0.14
CA ILE A 184 11.61 -6.27 -0.33
C ILE A 184 11.96 -6.58 -1.78
N ASP A 185 12.11 -7.86 -2.10
CA ASP A 185 12.38 -8.34 -3.46
C ASP A 185 11.16 -8.12 -4.36
N THR A 186 11.20 -7.03 -5.12
CA THR A 186 10.14 -6.57 -6.01
C THR A 186 10.71 -5.88 -7.24
N ASP A 187 9.87 -5.64 -8.25
CA ASP A 187 10.25 -4.87 -9.45
C ASP A 187 10.80 -3.47 -9.12
N MET A 188 10.35 -2.85 -8.03
CA MET A 188 10.83 -1.54 -7.57
C MET A 188 12.34 -1.58 -7.23
N ASN A 189 12.80 -2.71 -6.74
CA ASN A 189 14.18 -2.96 -6.31
C ASN A 189 14.98 -3.81 -7.33
N SER A 190 14.42 -4.08 -8.52
CA SER A 190 15.07 -4.91 -9.54
C SER A 190 16.38 -4.34 -10.09
N ASN A 191 16.54 -3.03 -10.03
CA ASN A 191 17.76 -2.32 -10.50
C ASN A 191 18.88 -2.26 -9.44
N ILE A 192 18.66 -2.79 -8.24
CA ILE A 192 19.69 -2.87 -7.22
C ILE A 192 20.71 -3.94 -7.65
N ASP A 193 21.98 -3.56 -7.75
CA ASP A 193 23.09 -4.45 -8.06
C ASP A 193 23.16 -5.62 -7.06
N GLU A 194 23.55 -6.81 -7.52
CA GLU A 194 23.68 -7.99 -6.64
C GLU A 194 24.70 -7.77 -5.50
N ALA A 195 25.75 -6.99 -5.73
CA ALA A 195 26.69 -6.62 -4.68
C ALA A 195 26.03 -5.79 -3.58
N ILE A 196 25.20 -4.81 -3.96
CA ILE A 196 24.43 -3.99 -3.02
C ILE A 196 23.37 -4.83 -2.30
N LYS A 197 22.71 -5.78 -2.99
CA LYS A 197 21.77 -6.70 -2.35
C LYS A 197 22.45 -7.56 -1.29
N GLU A 198 23.68 -8.02 -1.56
CA GLU A 198 24.43 -8.81 -0.61
C GLU A 198 24.88 -7.98 0.60
N GLU A 199 25.25 -6.71 0.38
CA GLU A 199 25.54 -5.76 1.46
C GLU A 199 24.30 -5.55 2.35
N ILE A 200 23.14 -5.28 1.76
CA ILE A 200 21.85 -5.13 2.49
C ILE A 200 21.53 -6.38 3.31
N LYS A 201 21.76 -7.58 2.75
CA LYS A 201 21.55 -8.83 3.51
C LYS A 201 22.48 -8.91 4.72
N ASN A 202 23.76 -8.58 4.53
CA ASN A 202 24.78 -8.62 5.59
C ASN A 202 24.49 -7.60 6.70
N GLU A 203 23.91 -6.44 6.36
CA GLU A 203 23.47 -5.43 7.32
C GLU A 203 22.15 -5.81 8.01
N THR A 204 21.37 -6.71 7.41
CA THR A 204 20.10 -7.15 7.98
C THR A 204 20.34 -8.26 9.00
N PRO A 205 19.96 -8.11 10.29
CA PRO A 205 20.18 -9.13 11.32
C PRO A 205 19.66 -10.54 10.97
N LEU A 206 18.55 -10.63 10.23
CA LEU A 206 18.05 -11.92 9.72
C LEU A 206 18.76 -12.41 8.46
N ASN A 207 19.79 -11.71 7.99
CA ASN A 207 20.63 -12.05 6.83
C ASN A 207 19.82 -12.42 5.57
N LYS A 208 18.80 -11.65 5.26
CA LYS A 208 17.94 -11.84 4.07
C LYS A 208 17.22 -10.58 3.66
N ILE A 209 16.88 -10.48 2.38
CA ILE A 209 15.91 -9.51 1.84
C ILE A 209 14.51 -10.06 2.03
N GLY A 210 13.55 -9.20 2.40
CA GLY A 210 12.16 -9.57 2.57
C GLY A 210 11.50 -9.96 1.25
N LYS A 211 10.40 -10.69 1.32
CA LYS A 211 9.56 -11.06 0.17
C LYS A 211 8.17 -10.41 0.28
N PRO A 212 7.46 -10.18 -0.83
CA PRO A 212 6.09 -9.65 -0.79
C PRO A 212 5.15 -10.40 0.15
N ILE A 213 5.33 -11.71 0.29
CA ILE A 213 4.52 -12.55 1.19
C ILE A 213 4.73 -12.21 2.68
N ASP A 214 5.89 -11.69 3.05
CA ASP A 214 6.15 -11.28 4.44
C ASP A 214 5.32 -10.04 4.79
N ILE A 215 5.11 -9.15 3.81
CA ILE A 215 4.25 -7.97 3.97
C ILE A 215 2.77 -8.38 3.96
N TYR A 216 2.36 -9.30 3.08
CA TYR A 216 1.00 -9.83 3.07
C TYR A 216 0.60 -10.44 4.43
N ARG A 217 1.48 -11.22 5.07
CA ARG A 217 1.22 -11.78 6.41
C ARG A 217 0.94 -10.70 7.45
N CYS A 218 1.66 -9.59 7.38
CA CYS A 218 1.43 -8.44 8.24
C CYS A 218 0.09 -7.75 7.93
N VAL A 219 -0.24 -7.58 6.64
CA VAL A 219 -1.55 -7.06 6.19
C VAL A 219 -2.68 -7.94 6.71
N LYS A 220 -2.58 -9.26 6.53
CA LYS A 220 -3.59 -10.21 6.98
C LYS A 220 -3.81 -10.10 8.50
N TRP A 221 -2.74 -10.12 9.27
CA TRP A 221 -2.83 -9.94 10.72
C TRP A 221 -3.55 -8.64 11.09
N LEU A 222 -3.21 -7.50 10.47
CA LEU A 222 -3.88 -6.23 10.73
C LEU A 222 -5.37 -6.20 10.32
N ILE A 223 -5.77 -6.98 9.32
CA ILE A 223 -7.19 -7.12 8.93
C ILE A 223 -7.96 -7.92 9.99
N GLU A 224 -7.36 -8.97 10.55
CA GLU A 224 -7.97 -9.89 11.50
C GLU A 224 -7.95 -9.38 12.96
N ASP A 225 -6.94 -8.59 13.31
CA ASP A 225 -6.81 -7.99 14.63
C ASP A 225 -7.84 -6.84 14.81
N GLU A 226 -8.44 -6.78 16.00
CA GLU A 226 -9.51 -5.81 16.29
C GLU A 226 -9.07 -4.69 17.25
N PHE A 227 -7.85 -4.77 17.81
CA PHE A 227 -7.40 -3.84 18.85
C PHE A 227 -6.25 -2.92 18.41
N THR A 228 -5.50 -3.28 17.37
CA THR A 228 -4.36 -2.49 16.88
C THR A 228 -4.81 -1.33 15.98
N THR A 229 -4.51 -0.11 16.39
CA THR A 229 -4.69 1.11 15.58
C THR A 229 -3.60 2.13 15.89
N GLY A 230 -3.28 2.99 14.92
CA GLY A 230 -2.26 4.05 15.03
C GLY A 230 -0.82 3.54 15.02
N GLN A 231 -0.60 2.26 14.72
CA GLN A 231 0.73 1.66 14.75
C GLN A 231 1.42 1.71 13.38
N ILE A 232 2.75 1.79 13.44
CA ILE A 232 3.64 1.64 12.28
C ILE A 232 4.41 0.34 12.48
N ILE A 233 3.96 -0.73 11.85
CA ILE A 233 4.57 -2.06 11.96
C ILE A 233 5.69 -2.18 10.91
N SER A 234 6.90 -2.51 11.34
CA SER A 234 8.05 -2.53 10.44
C SER A 234 8.66 -3.93 10.26
N PRO A 235 8.15 -4.72 9.30
CA PRO A 235 8.76 -5.99 8.92
C PRO A 235 9.99 -5.73 8.04
N ASN A 236 11.17 -5.63 8.65
CA ASN A 236 12.41 -5.22 8.00
C ASN A 236 13.62 -6.14 8.28
N GLY A 237 13.39 -7.29 8.94
CA GLY A 237 14.46 -8.23 9.27
C GLY A 237 15.44 -7.74 10.35
N GLY A 238 15.12 -6.62 11.03
CA GLY A 238 15.99 -5.98 12.03
C GLY A 238 16.90 -4.89 11.43
N TYR A 239 16.77 -4.57 10.14
CA TYR A 239 17.57 -3.54 9.47
C TYR A 239 17.42 -2.15 10.13
N VAL A 240 16.23 -1.86 10.62
CA VAL A 240 15.93 -0.67 11.43
C VAL A 240 15.23 -1.11 12.71
N ILE A 241 15.77 -0.70 13.85
CA ILE A 241 15.25 -0.97 15.19
C ILE A 241 14.91 0.34 15.89
#